data_b3e0dddbc3b1692f97eeef81db85fd11
#
_entry.id   b3e0dddbc3b1692f97eeef81db85fd11
#
_cell.length_a   1.000
_cell.length_b   1.000
_cell.length_c   1.000
_cell.angle_alpha   90.00
_cell.angle_beta   90.00
_cell.angle_gamma   90.00
#
_symmetry.space_group_name_H-M   'P 1'
#
loop_
_entity.id
_entity.type
_entity.pdbx_description
1 polymer ?
#
loop_
_entity_poly.entity_id
_entity_poly.type
_entity_poly.pdbx_seq_one_letter_code
_entity_poly.pdbx_strand_id
1 'polypeptide(L)'
;LLSALSLAASHAATGGEPAAVIQIDVESCLAAAAADDIDKAVTDCAGVIDNEKTVKGDLIKALIARAALYARHDQVDRAIADDSRALMLDPGLADIFNARGELWLRKGDKPKAVQDFGAALKIDPNHEKARANHKAMAREIERIGAQMAVAGKPSFNCARARRAVERAICGNRELADLDREIFGSNARAIREARSPAEAKNLQREQDEFIARRNAGYGRPGYDLKKAMQERLRRLNGADGY
;
A
#
# COMPACT_ATOMS: atom_id res chain seq x y z
N LEU A 1 -55.40 -82.88 22.13
CA LEU A 1 -55.58 -81.42 22.00
C LEU A 1 -54.23 -80.77 22.08
N LEU A 2 -53.55 -80.53 20.94
CA LEU A 2 -52.25 -79.84 20.84
C LEU A 2 -52.51 -78.43 20.42
N SER A 3 -52.11 -77.44 21.28
CA SER A 3 -52.10 -76.05 20.92
C SER A 3 -50.71 -75.65 20.38
N ALA A 4 -50.67 -75.24 19.16
CA ALA A 4 -49.48 -74.73 18.53
C ALA A 4 -49.29 -73.24 18.92
N LEU A 5 -48.20 -72.92 19.58
CA LEU A 5 -47.73 -71.51 19.83
C LEU A 5 -46.97 -71.02 18.60
N SER A 6 -47.54 -70.03 17.95
CA SER A 6 -46.88 -69.34 16.83
C SER A 6 -46.00 -68.20 17.43
N LEU A 7 -44.66 -68.30 17.26
CA LEU A 7 -43.73 -67.24 17.60
C LEU A 7 -43.66 -66.26 16.38
N ALA A 8 -44.22 -65.07 16.55
CA ALA A 8 -44.01 -63.98 15.60
C ALA A 8 -42.71 -63.30 15.88
N ALA A 9 -41.73 -63.44 14.99
CA ALA A 9 -40.48 -62.69 15.04
C ALA A 9 -40.73 -61.25 14.52
N SER A 10 -40.70 -60.31 15.43
CA SER A 10 -40.70 -58.86 15.08
C SER A 10 -39.32 -58.47 14.54
N HIS A 11 -39.23 -58.26 13.25
CA HIS A 11 -38.08 -57.58 12.65
C HIS A 11 -38.22 -56.10 12.94
N ALA A 12 -37.43 -55.58 13.87
CA ALA A 12 -37.21 -54.13 14.05
C ALA A 12 -36.39 -53.66 12.83
N ALA A 13 -37.04 -52.99 11.91
CA ALA A 13 -36.38 -52.22 10.89
C ALA A 13 -35.70 -51.03 11.57
N THR A 14 -34.38 -51.10 11.72
CA THR A 14 -33.58 -49.92 12.04
C THR A 14 -33.59 -49.01 10.84
N GLY A 15 -34.59 -48.12 10.79
CA GLY A 15 -34.61 -46.99 9.89
C GLY A 15 -33.46 -46.07 10.30
N GLY A 16 -32.33 -46.20 9.65
CA GLY A 16 -31.32 -45.14 9.68
C GLY A 16 -31.98 -43.87 9.15
N GLU A 17 -32.06 -42.84 9.97
CA GLU A 17 -32.40 -41.51 9.48
C GLU A 17 -31.50 -41.20 8.27
N PRO A 18 -32.05 -40.71 7.15
CA PRO A 18 -31.20 -40.27 6.04
C PRO A 18 -30.30 -39.21 6.61
N ALA A 19 -28.97 -39.42 6.48
CA ALA A 19 -28.00 -38.41 6.85
C ALA A 19 -28.47 -37.08 6.24
N ALA A 20 -28.68 -36.09 7.09
CA ALA A 20 -29.12 -34.78 6.63
C ALA A 20 -28.19 -34.36 5.50
N VAL A 21 -28.72 -34.19 4.32
CA VAL A 21 -28.01 -33.67 3.17
C VAL A 21 -27.62 -32.23 3.61
N ILE A 22 -26.38 -32.04 3.99
CA ILE A 22 -25.86 -30.70 4.30
C ILE A 22 -26.01 -29.92 2.99
N GLN A 23 -27.07 -29.15 2.93
CA GLN A 23 -27.31 -28.25 1.81
C GLN A 23 -26.23 -27.20 1.88
N ILE A 24 -25.32 -27.18 0.89
CA ILE A 24 -24.26 -26.19 0.78
C ILE A 24 -24.96 -24.90 0.38
N ASP A 25 -25.16 -24.04 1.36
CA ASP A 25 -25.87 -22.77 1.17
C ASP A 25 -24.88 -21.62 1.08
N VAL A 26 -24.51 -21.24 -0.15
CA VAL A 26 -23.68 -20.08 -0.40
C VAL A 26 -24.39 -18.78 0.00
N GLU A 27 -25.72 -18.74 -0.04
CA GLU A 27 -26.49 -17.54 0.28
C GLU A 27 -26.35 -17.14 1.76
N SER A 28 -26.24 -18.11 2.68
CA SER A 28 -25.97 -17.81 4.09
C SER A 28 -24.62 -17.14 4.29
N CYS A 29 -23.57 -17.63 3.60
CA CYS A 29 -22.24 -17.00 3.58
C CYS A 29 -22.30 -15.56 3.05
N LEU A 30 -22.98 -15.36 1.90
CA LEU A 30 -23.10 -14.05 1.27
C LEU A 30 -23.88 -13.04 2.15
N ALA A 31 -24.99 -13.50 2.73
CA ALA A 31 -25.82 -12.68 3.61
C ALA A 31 -25.08 -12.26 4.89
N ALA A 32 -24.37 -13.19 5.52
CA ALA A 32 -23.56 -12.88 6.71
C ALA A 32 -22.41 -11.90 6.38
N ALA A 33 -21.74 -12.09 5.25
CA ALA A 33 -20.69 -11.18 4.79
C ALA A 33 -21.23 -9.78 4.45
N ALA A 34 -22.43 -9.69 3.86
CA ALA A 34 -23.11 -8.44 3.58
C ALA A 34 -23.57 -7.71 4.85
N ALA A 35 -23.98 -8.46 5.88
CA ALA A 35 -24.37 -7.95 7.20
C ALA A 35 -23.19 -7.53 8.07
N ASP A 36 -21.96 -7.72 7.61
CA ASP A 36 -20.71 -7.47 8.33
C ASP A 36 -20.54 -8.31 9.63
N ASP A 37 -21.26 -9.44 9.71
CA ASP A 37 -21.16 -10.40 10.81
C ASP A 37 -19.98 -11.34 10.58
N ILE A 38 -18.81 -10.95 11.11
CA ILE A 38 -17.56 -11.66 10.82
C ILE A 38 -17.58 -13.11 11.32
N ASP A 39 -18.13 -13.38 12.51
CA ASP A 39 -18.11 -14.71 13.11
C ASP A 39 -19.02 -15.68 12.32
N LYS A 40 -20.22 -15.20 12.00
CA LYS A 40 -21.17 -15.98 11.21
C LYS A 40 -20.66 -16.17 9.77
N ALA A 41 -20.18 -15.12 9.12
CA ALA A 41 -19.68 -15.20 7.75
C ALA A 41 -18.46 -16.12 7.63
N VAL A 42 -17.51 -16.06 8.57
CA VAL A 42 -16.35 -16.97 8.56
C VAL A 42 -16.80 -18.40 8.67
N THR A 43 -17.76 -18.69 9.56
CA THR A 43 -18.30 -20.04 9.75
C THR A 43 -19.06 -20.54 8.52
N ASP A 44 -20.01 -19.75 8.04
CA ASP A 44 -20.88 -20.14 6.91
C ASP A 44 -20.05 -20.25 5.61
N CYS A 45 -19.15 -19.29 5.35
CA CYS A 45 -18.29 -19.36 4.18
C CYS A 45 -17.30 -20.53 4.27
N ALA A 46 -16.77 -20.87 5.45
CA ALA A 46 -15.91 -22.05 5.61
C ALA A 46 -16.67 -23.33 5.23
N GLY A 47 -17.93 -23.46 5.63
CA GLY A 47 -18.77 -24.60 5.23
C GLY A 47 -18.90 -24.78 3.72
N VAL A 48 -18.97 -23.66 2.97
CA VAL A 48 -18.97 -23.67 1.49
C VAL A 48 -17.58 -23.98 0.94
N ILE A 49 -16.55 -23.33 1.47
CA ILE A 49 -15.17 -23.37 0.94
C ILE A 49 -14.50 -24.72 1.15
N ASP A 50 -14.79 -25.38 2.28
CA ASP A 50 -14.14 -26.63 2.69
C ASP A 50 -14.92 -27.86 2.23
N ASN A 51 -16.09 -27.67 1.63
CA ASN A 51 -16.88 -28.79 1.10
C ASN A 51 -16.45 -29.16 -0.32
N GLU A 52 -15.96 -30.38 -0.49
CA GLU A 52 -15.48 -30.90 -1.78
C GLU A 52 -16.56 -30.96 -2.88
N LYS A 53 -17.83 -30.94 -2.50
CA LYS A 53 -18.97 -30.98 -3.45
C LYS A 53 -19.42 -29.59 -3.89
N THR A 54 -18.83 -28.53 -3.34
CA THR A 54 -19.16 -27.16 -3.74
C THR A 54 -18.78 -26.90 -5.19
N VAL A 55 -19.75 -26.43 -5.97
CA VAL A 55 -19.47 -26.06 -7.36
C VAL A 55 -18.55 -24.86 -7.44
N LYS A 56 -17.70 -24.84 -8.47
CA LYS A 56 -16.67 -23.83 -8.65
C LYS A 56 -17.19 -22.39 -8.52
N GLY A 57 -18.36 -22.09 -9.08
CA GLY A 57 -18.94 -20.75 -9.03
C GLY A 57 -19.28 -20.30 -7.61
N ASP A 58 -19.84 -21.18 -6.79
CA ASP A 58 -20.19 -20.85 -5.41
C ASP A 58 -18.97 -20.81 -4.51
N LEU A 59 -17.96 -21.64 -4.77
CA LEU A 59 -16.67 -21.58 -4.11
C LEU A 59 -15.99 -20.21 -4.34
N ILE A 60 -16.00 -19.71 -5.58
CA ILE A 60 -15.45 -18.39 -5.91
C ILE A 60 -16.23 -17.28 -5.18
N LYS A 61 -17.58 -17.31 -5.21
CA LYS A 61 -18.41 -16.32 -4.51
C LYS A 61 -18.11 -16.28 -3.01
N ALA A 62 -18.04 -17.46 -2.37
CA ALA A 62 -17.75 -17.56 -0.93
C ALA A 62 -16.36 -17.02 -0.58
N LEU A 63 -15.33 -17.32 -1.39
CA LEU A 63 -13.98 -16.80 -1.22
C LEU A 63 -13.96 -15.27 -1.33
N ILE A 64 -14.59 -14.70 -2.36
CA ILE A 64 -14.64 -13.25 -2.57
C ILE A 64 -15.39 -12.55 -1.43
N ALA A 65 -16.54 -13.10 -1.01
CA ALA A 65 -17.32 -12.52 0.07
C ALA A 65 -16.55 -12.50 1.39
N ARG A 66 -15.86 -13.61 1.72
CA ARG A 66 -15.05 -13.71 2.93
C ARG A 66 -13.80 -12.83 2.85
N ALA A 67 -13.16 -12.75 1.68
CA ALA A 67 -12.01 -11.83 1.47
C ALA A 67 -12.41 -10.38 1.70
N ALA A 68 -13.53 -9.94 1.13
CA ALA A 68 -14.03 -8.59 1.32
C ALA A 68 -14.35 -8.29 2.80
N LEU A 69 -14.90 -9.25 3.53
CA LEU A 69 -15.13 -9.12 4.96
C LEU A 69 -13.82 -9.00 5.75
N TYR A 70 -12.86 -9.90 5.50
CA TYR A 70 -11.53 -9.83 6.11
C TYR A 70 -10.85 -8.48 5.84
N ALA A 71 -11.00 -7.95 4.61
CA ALA A 71 -10.45 -6.65 4.23
C ALA A 71 -11.04 -5.49 5.05
N ARG A 72 -12.36 -5.50 5.32
CA ARG A 72 -13.04 -4.51 6.17
C ARG A 72 -12.59 -4.58 7.63
N HIS A 73 -12.32 -5.80 8.14
CA HIS A 73 -11.87 -6.04 9.50
C HIS A 73 -10.33 -6.05 9.67
N ASP A 74 -9.60 -5.44 8.74
CA ASP A 74 -8.13 -5.32 8.73
C ASP A 74 -7.35 -6.63 8.78
N GLN A 75 -8.00 -7.76 8.44
CA GLN A 75 -7.37 -9.06 8.34
C GLN A 75 -6.76 -9.27 6.93
N VAL A 76 -5.82 -8.39 6.59
CA VAL A 76 -5.28 -8.23 5.24
C VAL A 76 -4.71 -9.53 4.67
N ASP A 77 -3.98 -10.30 5.47
CA ASP A 77 -3.36 -11.55 5.01
C ASP A 77 -4.37 -12.62 4.65
N ARG A 78 -5.47 -12.72 5.43
CA ARG A 78 -6.57 -13.65 5.15
C ARG A 78 -7.32 -13.25 3.89
N ALA A 79 -7.58 -11.96 3.71
CA ALA A 79 -8.20 -11.43 2.51
C ALA A 79 -7.36 -11.75 1.25
N ILE A 80 -6.05 -11.52 1.30
CA ILE A 80 -5.13 -11.85 0.20
C ILE A 80 -5.12 -13.35 -0.11
N ALA A 81 -5.20 -14.21 0.91
CA ALA A 81 -5.22 -15.65 0.72
C ALA A 81 -6.50 -16.10 -0.02
N ASP A 82 -7.66 -15.60 0.40
CA ASP A 82 -8.95 -15.93 -0.24
C ASP A 82 -9.04 -15.38 -1.67
N ASP A 83 -8.67 -14.11 -1.90
CA ASP A 83 -8.59 -13.54 -3.25
C ASP A 83 -7.63 -14.32 -4.15
N SER A 84 -6.49 -14.74 -3.61
CA SER A 84 -5.52 -15.55 -4.37
C SER A 84 -6.10 -16.90 -4.77
N ARG A 85 -6.86 -17.54 -3.88
CA ARG A 85 -7.54 -18.80 -4.17
C ARG A 85 -8.65 -18.62 -5.22
N ALA A 86 -9.42 -17.52 -5.14
CA ALA A 86 -10.43 -17.18 -6.14
C ALA A 86 -9.80 -16.96 -7.53
N LEU A 87 -8.67 -16.23 -7.61
CA LEU A 87 -7.94 -15.99 -8.85
C LEU A 87 -7.24 -17.22 -9.42
N MET A 88 -6.86 -18.20 -8.60
CA MET A 88 -6.40 -19.50 -9.09
C MET A 88 -7.55 -20.30 -9.75
N LEU A 89 -8.75 -20.16 -9.23
CA LEU A 89 -9.94 -20.80 -9.80
C LEU A 89 -10.40 -20.09 -11.08
N ASP A 90 -10.39 -18.76 -11.08
CA ASP A 90 -10.76 -17.95 -12.25
C ASP A 90 -9.81 -16.76 -12.42
N PRO A 91 -8.85 -16.86 -13.34
CA PRO A 91 -7.93 -15.76 -13.66
C PRO A 91 -8.57 -14.59 -14.42
N GLY A 92 -9.86 -14.67 -14.79
CA GLY A 92 -10.59 -13.62 -15.50
C GLY A 92 -11.21 -12.55 -14.59
N LEU A 93 -11.01 -12.60 -13.27
CA LEU A 93 -11.66 -11.73 -12.30
C LEU A 93 -10.87 -10.40 -12.12
N ALA A 94 -11.08 -9.44 -13.03
CA ALA A 94 -10.39 -8.14 -12.99
C ALA A 94 -10.60 -7.37 -11.67
N ASP A 95 -11.85 -7.36 -11.15
CA ASP A 95 -12.17 -6.71 -9.88
C ASP A 95 -11.38 -7.30 -8.72
N ILE A 96 -11.15 -8.62 -8.71
CA ILE A 96 -10.45 -9.30 -7.62
C ILE A 96 -8.94 -9.05 -7.70
N PHE A 97 -8.36 -8.98 -8.91
CA PHE A 97 -6.99 -8.49 -9.05
C PHE A 97 -6.85 -7.07 -8.50
N ASN A 98 -7.79 -6.16 -8.82
CA ASN A 98 -7.74 -4.81 -8.24
C ASN A 98 -7.87 -4.84 -6.71
N ALA A 99 -8.82 -5.60 -6.15
CA ALA A 99 -9.03 -5.71 -4.71
C ALA A 99 -7.78 -6.25 -4.00
N ARG A 100 -7.16 -7.32 -4.52
CA ARG A 100 -5.92 -7.86 -3.97
C ARG A 100 -4.74 -6.89 -4.10
N GLY A 101 -4.67 -6.13 -5.18
CA GLY A 101 -3.70 -5.06 -5.36
C GLY A 101 -3.81 -3.98 -4.28
N GLU A 102 -5.03 -3.57 -3.92
CA GLU A 102 -5.29 -2.63 -2.82
C GLU A 102 -4.85 -3.22 -1.46
N LEU A 103 -5.08 -4.51 -1.24
CA LEU A 103 -4.59 -5.21 -0.04
C LEU A 103 -3.06 -5.25 0.03
N TRP A 104 -2.38 -5.50 -1.10
CA TRP A 104 -0.92 -5.41 -1.15
C TRP A 104 -0.40 -4.02 -0.84
N LEU A 105 -1.10 -2.94 -1.25
CA LEU A 105 -0.75 -1.57 -0.84
C LEU A 105 -0.87 -1.36 0.66
N ARG A 106 -1.96 -1.86 1.27
CA ARG A 106 -2.13 -1.80 2.73
C ARG A 106 -1.02 -2.54 3.47
N LYS A 107 -0.53 -3.65 2.90
CA LYS A 107 0.62 -4.41 3.42
C LYS A 107 1.97 -3.76 3.13
N GLY A 108 2.03 -2.74 2.28
CA GLY A 108 3.27 -2.06 1.86
C GLY A 108 4.01 -2.74 0.71
N ASP A 109 3.46 -3.82 0.13
CA ASP A 109 4.05 -4.54 -1.01
C ASP A 109 3.65 -3.89 -2.33
N LYS A 110 4.25 -2.73 -2.61
CA LYS A 110 3.99 -1.96 -3.83
C LYS A 110 4.25 -2.74 -5.13
N PRO A 111 5.31 -3.58 -5.24
CA PRO A 111 5.54 -4.37 -6.45
C PRO A 111 4.40 -5.32 -6.78
N LYS A 112 3.87 -6.06 -5.79
CA LYS A 112 2.72 -6.95 -6.01
C LYS A 112 1.44 -6.19 -6.34
N ALA A 113 1.23 -5.04 -5.70
CA ALA A 113 0.09 -4.18 -6.03
C ALA A 113 0.11 -3.73 -7.50
N VAL A 114 1.26 -3.26 -8.01
CA VAL A 114 1.41 -2.87 -9.43
C VAL A 114 1.15 -4.04 -10.37
N GLN A 115 1.65 -5.23 -10.04
CA GLN A 115 1.42 -6.44 -10.81
C GLN A 115 -0.07 -6.77 -10.90
N ASP A 116 -0.78 -6.71 -9.80
CA ASP A 116 -2.21 -7.00 -9.73
C ASP A 116 -3.05 -5.96 -10.47
N PHE A 117 -2.78 -4.66 -10.30
CA PHE A 117 -3.46 -3.62 -11.09
C PHE A 117 -3.20 -3.77 -12.59
N GLY A 118 -1.97 -4.14 -12.97
CA GLY A 118 -1.63 -4.45 -14.36
C GLY A 118 -2.36 -5.68 -14.89
N ALA A 119 -2.56 -6.71 -14.07
CA ALA A 119 -3.33 -7.90 -14.42
C ALA A 119 -4.81 -7.56 -14.63
N ALA A 120 -5.41 -6.77 -13.71
CA ALA A 120 -6.79 -6.28 -13.86
C ALA A 120 -6.98 -5.54 -15.19
N LEU A 121 -6.05 -4.65 -15.57
CA LEU A 121 -6.13 -3.88 -16.81
C LEU A 121 -5.88 -4.71 -18.09
N LYS A 122 -5.18 -5.84 -17.99
CA LYS A 122 -5.05 -6.79 -19.12
C LYS A 122 -6.36 -7.51 -19.39
N ILE A 123 -7.16 -7.79 -18.34
CA ILE A 123 -8.46 -8.47 -18.44
C ILE A 123 -9.53 -7.46 -18.87
N ASP A 124 -9.62 -6.34 -18.17
CA ASP A 124 -10.52 -5.23 -18.48
C ASP A 124 -9.73 -3.91 -18.62
N PRO A 125 -9.40 -3.51 -19.86
CA PRO A 125 -8.72 -2.24 -20.11
C PRO A 125 -9.51 -1.00 -19.67
N ASN A 126 -10.82 -1.13 -19.45
CA ASN A 126 -11.69 -0.04 -19.01
C ASN A 126 -11.96 -0.03 -17.50
N HIS A 127 -11.33 -0.91 -16.75
CA HIS A 127 -11.48 -0.97 -15.29
C HIS A 127 -10.96 0.31 -14.62
N GLU A 128 -11.86 1.24 -14.31
CA GLU A 128 -11.52 2.61 -13.85
C GLU A 128 -10.66 2.61 -12.57
N LYS A 129 -11.03 1.81 -11.56
CA LYS A 129 -10.29 1.74 -10.29
C LYS A 129 -8.87 1.21 -10.49
N ALA A 130 -8.71 0.12 -11.24
CA ALA A 130 -7.39 -0.44 -11.52
C ALA A 130 -6.51 0.54 -12.30
N ARG A 131 -7.09 1.29 -13.25
CA ARG A 131 -6.38 2.34 -14.01
C ARG A 131 -5.93 3.47 -13.11
N ALA A 132 -6.79 3.94 -12.20
CA ALA A 132 -6.45 4.98 -11.25
C ALA A 132 -5.32 4.53 -10.30
N ASN A 133 -5.44 3.33 -9.73
CA ASN A 133 -4.47 2.73 -8.83
C ASN A 133 -3.12 2.50 -9.52
N HIS A 134 -3.10 1.93 -10.73
CA HIS A 134 -1.90 1.70 -11.51
C HIS A 134 -1.18 3.01 -11.84
N LYS A 135 -1.93 4.05 -12.28
CA LYS A 135 -1.39 5.38 -12.55
C LYS A 135 -0.82 6.06 -11.31
N ALA A 136 -1.47 5.91 -10.15
CA ALA A 136 -0.96 6.44 -8.89
C ALA A 136 0.37 5.77 -8.52
N MET A 137 0.49 4.46 -8.69
CA MET A 137 1.72 3.71 -8.43
C MET A 137 2.84 4.08 -9.41
N ALA A 138 2.55 4.22 -10.70
CA ALA A 138 3.54 4.66 -11.68
C ALA A 138 4.14 6.02 -11.29
N ARG A 139 3.30 6.99 -10.91
CA ARG A 139 3.76 8.30 -10.45
C ARG A 139 4.61 8.22 -9.17
N GLU A 140 4.23 7.35 -8.24
CA GLU A 140 5.00 7.16 -7.01
C GLU A 140 6.37 6.54 -7.28
N ILE A 141 6.45 5.57 -8.19
CA ILE A 141 7.73 4.97 -8.63
C ILE A 141 8.60 6.01 -9.32
N GLU A 142 8.04 6.83 -10.22
CA GLU A 142 8.75 7.94 -10.85
C GLU A 142 9.27 8.94 -9.83
N ARG A 143 8.44 9.31 -8.84
CA ARG A 143 8.83 10.23 -7.76
C ARG A 143 9.99 9.66 -6.93
N ILE A 144 9.92 8.40 -6.53
CA ILE A 144 10.99 7.72 -5.79
C ILE A 144 12.26 7.65 -6.64
N GLY A 145 12.14 7.27 -7.91
CA GLY A 145 13.26 7.22 -8.85
C GLY A 145 13.93 8.59 -9.01
N ALA A 146 13.14 9.65 -9.16
CA ALA A 146 13.64 11.02 -9.24
C ALA A 146 14.36 11.44 -7.95
N GLN A 147 13.81 11.09 -6.78
CA GLN A 147 14.47 11.35 -5.49
C GLN A 147 15.79 10.59 -5.35
N MET A 148 15.81 9.31 -5.72
CA MET A 148 17.03 8.48 -5.69
C MET A 148 18.09 9.00 -6.67
N ALA A 149 17.69 9.47 -7.86
CA ALA A 149 18.60 9.99 -8.86
C ALA A 149 19.36 11.24 -8.41
N VAL A 150 18.79 12.01 -7.48
CA VAL A 150 19.43 13.22 -6.92
C VAL A 150 19.98 13.03 -5.51
N ALA A 151 19.71 11.91 -4.85
CA ALA A 151 20.19 11.64 -3.50
C ALA A 151 21.73 11.67 -3.45
N GLY A 152 22.28 12.44 -2.50
CA GLY A 152 23.71 12.64 -2.36
C GLY A 152 24.33 13.56 -3.42
N LYS A 153 23.52 14.23 -4.26
CA LYS A 153 23.99 15.25 -5.18
C LYS A 153 23.59 16.65 -4.66
N PRO A 154 24.52 17.60 -4.53
CA PRO A 154 24.16 18.97 -4.14
C PRO A 154 23.42 19.72 -5.25
N SER A 155 22.98 20.94 -4.95
CA SER A 155 22.29 21.83 -5.89
C SER A 155 23.18 22.32 -7.05
N PHE A 156 24.47 22.10 -6.98
CA PHE A 156 25.47 22.54 -7.96
C PHE A 156 26.29 21.39 -8.54
N ASN A 157 26.99 21.64 -9.64
CA ASN A 157 27.81 20.64 -10.31
C ASN A 157 29.16 20.43 -9.58
N CYS A 158 29.35 19.27 -8.99
CA CYS A 158 30.57 18.89 -8.26
C CYS A 158 31.84 18.90 -9.12
N ALA A 159 31.74 18.64 -10.43
CA ALA A 159 32.91 18.75 -11.32
C ALA A 159 33.45 20.21 -11.43
N ARG A 160 32.65 21.18 -11.04
CA ARG A 160 33.03 22.61 -11.03
C ARG A 160 33.29 23.15 -9.62
N ALA A 161 33.31 22.31 -8.60
CA ALA A 161 33.55 22.70 -7.22
C ALA A 161 34.99 23.22 -7.03
N ARG A 162 35.15 24.53 -6.84
CA ARG A 162 36.45 25.19 -6.68
C ARG A 162 36.80 25.49 -5.23
N ARG A 163 35.79 25.76 -4.39
CA ARG A 163 36.01 26.10 -2.97
C ARG A 163 36.14 24.83 -2.13
N ALA A 164 36.88 24.91 -1.02
CA ALA A 164 37.03 23.80 -0.09
C ALA A 164 35.68 23.32 0.46
N VAL A 165 34.77 24.24 0.80
CA VAL A 165 33.42 23.93 1.28
C VAL A 165 32.58 23.24 0.23
N GLU A 166 32.69 23.60 -1.05
CA GLU A 166 31.98 22.94 -2.14
C GLU A 166 32.44 21.49 -2.31
N ARG A 167 33.78 21.28 -2.24
CA ARG A 167 34.32 19.90 -2.28
C ARG A 167 33.90 19.08 -1.06
N ALA A 168 33.85 19.69 0.13
CA ALA A 168 33.34 19.00 1.32
C ALA A 168 31.86 18.58 1.19
N ILE A 169 31.03 19.47 0.65
CA ILE A 169 29.62 19.16 0.36
C ILE A 169 29.52 18.04 -0.67
N CYS A 170 30.29 18.08 -1.74
CA CYS A 170 30.29 17.03 -2.76
C CYS A 170 30.79 15.65 -2.25
N GLY A 171 31.72 15.66 -1.29
CA GLY A 171 32.28 14.44 -0.70
C GLY A 171 31.44 13.83 0.43
N ASN A 172 30.36 14.49 0.85
CA ASN A 172 29.52 14.05 1.96
C ASN A 172 28.05 14.05 1.54
N ARG A 173 27.45 12.86 1.51
CA ARG A 173 26.05 12.65 1.07
C ARG A 173 25.06 13.51 1.85
N GLU A 174 25.21 13.57 3.18
CA GLU A 174 24.30 14.32 4.04
C GLU A 174 24.38 15.82 3.80
N LEU A 175 25.59 16.36 3.63
CA LEU A 175 25.78 17.77 3.29
C LEU A 175 25.27 18.10 1.89
N ALA A 176 25.41 17.17 0.93
CA ALA A 176 24.87 17.33 -0.42
C ALA A 176 23.33 17.35 -0.43
N ASP A 177 22.72 16.48 0.38
CA ASP A 177 21.25 16.45 0.53
C ASP A 177 20.74 17.73 1.20
N LEU A 178 21.39 18.20 2.28
CA LEU A 178 21.07 19.48 2.92
C LEU A 178 21.21 20.67 1.96
N ASP A 179 22.29 20.73 1.15
CA ASP A 179 22.48 21.80 0.16
C ASP A 179 21.34 21.84 -0.85
N ARG A 180 20.92 20.68 -1.36
CA ARG A 180 19.79 20.57 -2.29
C ARG A 180 18.47 20.98 -1.65
N GLU A 181 18.21 20.55 -0.41
CA GLU A 181 17.00 20.91 0.32
C GLU A 181 16.92 22.41 0.59
N ILE A 182 18.02 23.03 1.02
CA ILE A 182 18.11 24.49 1.23
C ILE A 182 17.79 25.22 -0.09
N PHE A 183 18.42 24.80 -1.20
CA PHE A 183 18.17 25.39 -2.50
C PHE A 183 16.69 25.26 -2.92
N GLY A 184 16.12 24.06 -2.77
CA GLY A 184 14.72 23.78 -3.11
C GLY A 184 13.72 24.56 -2.26
N SER A 185 13.95 24.64 -0.94
CA SER A 185 13.11 25.41 0.00
C SER A 185 13.20 26.91 -0.26
N ASN A 186 14.41 27.45 -0.52
CA ASN A 186 14.58 28.85 -0.87
C ASN A 186 13.89 29.20 -2.20
N ALA A 187 14.04 28.35 -3.22
CA ALA A 187 13.37 28.55 -4.51
C ALA A 187 11.84 28.48 -4.39
N ARG A 188 11.31 27.66 -3.47
CA ARG A 188 9.88 27.60 -3.17
C ARG A 188 9.43 28.88 -2.48
N ALA A 189 10.11 29.32 -1.42
CA ALA A 189 9.80 30.53 -0.71
C ALA A 189 9.78 31.78 -1.63
N ILE A 190 10.74 31.89 -2.55
CA ILE A 190 10.78 32.96 -3.55
C ILE A 190 9.56 32.92 -4.49
N ARG A 191 9.13 31.73 -4.94
CA ARG A 191 7.93 31.60 -5.80
C ARG A 191 6.64 31.93 -5.07
N GLU A 192 6.58 31.65 -3.77
CA GLU A 192 5.40 31.86 -2.92
C GLU A 192 5.40 33.25 -2.25
N ALA A 193 6.42 34.07 -2.51
CA ALA A 193 6.55 35.43 -1.94
C ALA A 193 5.36 36.32 -2.36
N ARG A 194 4.83 37.04 -1.39
CA ARG A 194 3.65 37.92 -1.55
C ARG A 194 3.94 39.19 -2.36
N SER A 195 5.22 39.53 -2.54
CA SER A 195 5.65 40.71 -3.28
C SER A 195 7.05 40.52 -3.90
N PRO A 196 7.37 41.28 -4.97
CA PRO A 196 8.73 41.31 -5.52
C PRO A 196 9.80 41.74 -4.53
N ALA A 197 9.47 42.62 -3.58
CA ALA A 197 10.37 43.04 -2.53
C ALA A 197 10.72 41.91 -1.57
N GLU A 198 9.74 41.11 -1.17
CA GLU A 198 9.91 39.90 -0.36
C GLU A 198 10.78 38.88 -1.08
N ALA A 199 10.48 38.57 -2.34
CA ALA A 199 11.29 37.67 -3.15
C ALA A 199 12.76 38.11 -3.23
N LYS A 200 13.01 39.40 -3.42
CA LYS A 200 14.36 39.96 -3.42
C LYS A 200 15.07 39.86 -2.05
N ASN A 201 14.32 40.01 -0.97
CA ASN A 201 14.87 39.83 0.39
C ASN A 201 15.29 38.37 0.64
N LEU A 202 14.42 37.41 0.27
CA LEU A 202 14.72 35.98 0.39
C LEU A 202 15.96 35.58 -0.42
N GLN A 203 16.10 36.11 -1.64
CA GLN A 203 17.32 35.91 -2.44
C GLN A 203 18.55 36.48 -1.76
N ARG A 204 18.48 37.70 -1.24
CA ARG A 204 19.60 38.33 -0.53
C ARG A 204 20.03 37.52 0.70
N GLU A 205 19.07 37.07 1.51
CA GLU A 205 19.35 36.21 2.66
C GLU A 205 20.03 34.89 2.27
N GLN A 206 19.67 34.31 1.13
CA GLN A 206 20.32 33.12 0.61
C GLN A 206 21.76 33.40 0.21
N ASP A 207 22.01 34.50 -0.47
CA ASP A 207 23.34 34.90 -0.91
C ASP A 207 24.24 35.18 0.31
N GLU A 208 23.73 35.88 1.34
CA GLU A 208 24.41 36.11 2.61
C GLU A 208 24.71 34.81 3.37
N PHE A 209 23.75 33.87 3.39
CA PHE A 209 23.98 32.53 3.98
C PHE A 209 25.15 31.83 3.28
N ILE A 210 25.15 31.79 1.94
CA ILE A 210 26.21 31.18 1.15
C ILE A 210 27.56 31.86 1.44
N ALA A 211 27.58 33.18 1.50
CA ALA A 211 28.80 33.95 1.82
C ALA A 211 29.32 33.59 3.22
N ARG A 212 28.49 33.63 4.26
CA ARG A 212 28.85 33.25 5.63
C ARG A 212 29.34 31.81 5.73
N ARG A 213 28.64 30.88 5.10
CA ARG A 213 29.02 29.44 5.01
C ARG A 213 30.42 29.28 4.42
N ASN A 214 30.66 29.93 3.29
CA ASN A 214 31.94 29.84 2.59
C ASN A 214 33.09 30.49 3.38
N ALA A 215 32.85 31.60 4.06
CA ALA A 215 33.85 32.30 4.90
C ALA A 215 34.10 31.60 6.25
N GLY A 216 33.11 30.90 6.79
CA GLY A 216 33.20 30.16 8.05
C GLY A 216 33.90 28.82 7.94
N TYR A 217 33.78 28.16 6.81
CA TYR A 217 34.30 26.79 6.61
C TYR A 217 35.82 26.73 6.84
N GLY A 218 36.23 25.77 7.68
CA GLY A 218 37.65 25.60 8.08
C GLY A 218 38.12 26.48 9.22
N ARG A 219 37.27 27.39 9.74
CA ARG A 219 37.61 28.17 10.95
C ARG A 219 37.34 27.34 12.21
N PRO A 220 38.16 27.52 13.27
CA PRO A 220 37.92 26.87 14.55
C PRO A 220 36.50 27.13 15.07
N GLY A 221 35.82 26.06 15.48
CA GLY A 221 34.46 26.16 16.05
C GLY A 221 33.32 26.29 15.01
N TYR A 222 33.61 26.37 13.71
CA TYR A 222 32.57 26.41 12.68
C TYR A 222 32.11 25.02 12.31
N ASP A 223 30.81 24.74 12.54
CA ASP A 223 30.13 23.48 12.15
C ASP A 223 29.29 23.73 10.90
N LEU A 224 29.74 23.20 9.76
CA LEU A 224 29.09 23.35 8.47
C LEU A 224 27.69 22.70 8.48
N LYS A 225 27.57 21.48 9.02
CA LYS A 225 26.31 20.74 9.06
C LYS A 225 25.27 21.49 9.88
N LYS A 226 25.65 21.93 11.07
CA LYS A 226 24.79 22.72 11.97
C LYS A 226 24.33 24.02 11.30
N ALA A 227 25.22 24.77 10.65
CA ALA A 227 24.86 25.99 9.95
C ALA A 227 23.86 25.75 8.80
N MET A 228 24.02 24.66 8.07
CA MET A 228 23.10 24.27 6.98
C MET A 228 21.75 23.83 7.54
N GLN A 229 21.71 23.05 8.63
CA GLN A 229 20.47 22.64 9.29
C GLN A 229 19.69 23.85 9.85
N GLU A 230 20.37 24.82 10.44
CA GLU A 230 19.77 26.07 10.93
C GLU A 230 19.16 26.89 9.79
N ARG A 231 19.83 26.98 8.63
CA ARG A 231 19.26 27.65 7.45
C ARG A 231 18.00 26.95 6.97
N LEU A 232 18.02 25.63 6.89
CA LEU A 232 16.88 24.84 6.43
C LEU A 232 15.68 25.00 7.38
N ARG A 233 15.89 25.00 8.70
CA ARG A 233 14.83 25.25 9.68
C ARG A 233 14.16 26.61 9.49
N ARG A 234 14.94 27.66 9.28
CA ARG A 234 14.41 29.02 9.02
C ARG A 234 13.56 29.05 7.75
N LEU A 235 14.04 28.42 6.67
CA LEU A 235 13.28 28.35 5.41
C LEU A 235 11.96 27.58 5.52
N ASN A 236 11.87 26.63 6.45
CA ASN A 236 10.67 25.83 6.69
C ASN A 236 9.74 26.40 7.78
N GLY A 237 10.00 27.63 8.25
CA GLY A 237 9.15 28.31 9.23
C GLY A 237 9.21 27.75 10.65
N ALA A 238 10.22 26.95 11.01
CA ALA A 238 10.35 26.36 12.34
C ALA A 238 10.79 27.36 13.43
N ASP A 239 11.13 28.59 13.07
CA ASP A 239 11.57 29.66 14.00
C ASP A 239 10.47 30.73 14.21
N GLY A 240 9.22 30.46 13.90
CA GLY A 240 8.03 31.25 14.28
C GLY A 240 8.02 32.66 13.68
N TYR A 241 7.73 32.80 12.39
CA TYR A 241 7.26 34.02 11.75
C TYR A 241 5.87 33.81 11.13
#